data_13847abaf011ae6e5f66e04bdc9f7a57
#
_entry.id   13847abaf011ae6e5f66e04bdc9f7a57
#
_cell.length_a   1.000
_cell.length_b   1.000
_cell.length_c   1.000
_cell.angle_alpha   90.00
_cell.angle_beta   90.00
_cell.angle_gamma   90.00
#
_symmetry.space_group_name_H-M   'P 1'
#
loop_
_entity.id
_entity.type
_entity.pdbx_description
1 polymer ?
#
loop_
_entity_poly.entity_id
_entity_poly.type
_entity_poly.pdbx_seq_one_letter_code
_entity_poly.pdbx_strand_id
1 'polypeptide(L)'
;MQSEQANIIPLVEGNKTINTTCAYCGVGCGVKAVVDDENRRLVTIQGDEQHPANYGRLCSKGSSLGETLSLEGRLLTPRINGKPTSWPTAVDKVAQEFKRMIAKYGRESVAFYVSGQILTEDYYVANKLMKGYIGTANIDTNSRLCMSSAVAGYKRAFGADTVPASYDDFDHADLIVLVGSNTAWCHPILFQRIKAAKVQRPQLKVVV
;
A
#
# COMPACT_ATOMS: atom_id res chain seq x y z
N MET A 1 -17.13 -28.15 7.69
CA MET A 1 -16.19 -27.41 6.83
C MET A 1 -14.81 -27.65 7.41
N GLN A 2 -13.99 -28.43 6.73
CA GLN A 2 -12.64 -28.80 7.15
C GLN A 2 -11.78 -27.50 7.16
N SER A 3 -11.12 -27.25 8.28
CA SER A 3 -10.08 -26.24 8.39
C SER A 3 -8.96 -26.64 7.44
N GLU A 4 -8.76 -25.89 6.37
CA GLU A 4 -7.50 -25.92 5.64
C GLU A 4 -6.40 -25.51 6.63
N GLN A 5 -5.69 -26.52 7.12
CA GLN A 5 -4.44 -26.32 7.85
C GLN A 5 -3.49 -25.61 6.90
N ALA A 6 -3.15 -24.37 7.23
CA ALA A 6 -2.07 -23.66 6.56
C ALA A 6 -0.84 -24.58 6.56
N ASN A 7 -0.39 -24.97 5.37
CA ASN A 7 0.87 -25.69 5.22
C ASN A 7 2.00 -24.78 5.73
N ILE A 8 2.36 -24.97 7.00
CA ILE A 8 3.55 -24.35 7.59
C ILE A 8 4.74 -25.05 6.93
N ILE A 9 5.35 -24.40 5.96
CA ILE A 9 6.61 -24.87 5.40
C ILE A 9 7.66 -24.67 6.49
N PRO A 10 8.31 -25.75 6.98
CA PRO A 10 9.35 -25.61 8.00
C PRO A 10 10.48 -24.72 7.47
N LEU A 11 10.98 -23.84 8.32
CA LEU A 11 12.17 -23.05 8.03
C LEU A 11 13.34 -24.03 7.77
N VAL A 12 13.85 -24.01 6.56
CA VAL A 12 15.09 -24.73 6.21
C VAL A 12 16.25 -23.87 6.72
N GLU A 13 17.34 -24.50 7.17
CA GLU A 13 18.57 -23.81 7.54
C GLU A 13 19.00 -22.84 6.42
N GLY A 14 19.26 -21.56 6.76
CA GLY A 14 19.55 -20.50 5.77
C GLY A 14 18.36 -19.62 5.39
N ASN A 15 17.13 -19.94 5.78
CA ASN A 15 15.97 -19.09 5.50
C ASN A 15 15.77 -18.03 6.58
N LYS A 16 15.46 -16.81 6.15
CA LYS A 16 15.16 -15.66 7.00
C LYS A 16 13.69 -15.25 6.87
N THR A 17 13.04 -14.99 7.98
CA THR A 17 11.69 -14.44 8.01
C THR A 17 11.75 -12.92 8.15
N ILE A 18 11.06 -12.20 7.25
CA ILE A 18 10.93 -10.75 7.25
C ILE A 18 9.45 -10.41 7.41
N ASN A 19 9.12 -9.68 8.47
CA ASN A 19 7.78 -9.14 8.65
C ASN A 19 7.63 -7.85 7.85
N THR A 20 6.56 -7.75 7.09
CA THR A 20 6.25 -6.59 6.25
C THR A 20 4.74 -6.39 6.15
N THR A 21 4.32 -5.37 5.40
CA THR A 21 2.91 -5.05 5.18
C THR A 21 2.54 -5.30 3.74
N CYS A 22 1.36 -5.85 3.51
CA CYS A 22 0.80 -6.02 2.17
C CYS A 22 0.59 -4.68 1.48
N ALA A 23 1.08 -4.56 0.23
CA ALA A 23 1.09 -3.30 -0.52
C ALA A 23 -0.22 -2.99 -1.27
N TYR A 24 -1.25 -3.86 -1.22
CA TYR A 24 -2.40 -3.71 -2.11
C TYR A 24 -3.47 -2.75 -1.61
N CYS A 25 -4.11 -3.02 -0.51
CA CYS A 25 -5.22 -2.20 -0.05
C CYS A 25 -4.98 -1.61 1.33
N GLY A 26 -5.79 -0.61 1.71
CA GLY A 26 -5.66 0.11 2.96
C GLY A 26 -5.93 -0.71 4.23
N VAL A 27 -6.28 -2.00 4.14
CA VAL A 27 -6.38 -2.87 5.32
C VAL A 27 -5.04 -2.99 6.02
N GLY A 28 -3.91 -2.98 5.25
CA GLY A 28 -2.58 -3.02 5.83
C GLY A 28 -2.26 -4.36 6.49
N CYS A 29 -2.67 -5.48 5.87
CA CYS A 29 -2.41 -6.82 6.40
C CYS A 29 -0.93 -7.08 6.64
N GLY A 30 -0.59 -7.61 7.83
CA GLY A 30 0.75 -8.08 8.13
C GLY A 30 1.09 -9.35 7.37
N VAL A 31 2.29 -9.42 6.85
CA VAL A 31 2.82 -10.49 6.01
C VAL A 31 4.17 -10.94 6.52
N LYS A 32 4.37 -12.23 6.59
CA LYS A 32 5.68 -12.87 6.81
C LYS A 32 6.23 -13.37 5.49
N ALA A 33 7.31 -12.76 5.04
CA ALA A 33 8.06 -13.20 3.87
C ALA A 33 9.20 -14.11 4.33
N VAL A 34 9.21 -15.36 3.88
CA VAL A 34 10.32 -16.28 4.10
C VAL A 34 11.23 -16.17 2.90
N VAL A 35 12.47 -15.79 3.11
CA VAL A 35 13.47 -15.61 2.06
C VAL A 35 14.63 -16.57 2.27
N ASP A 36 15.13 -17.11 1.17
CA ASP A 36 16.41 -17.77 1.09
C ASP A 36 17.48 -16.69 1.00
N ASP A 37 18.20 -16.45 2.11
CA ASP A 37 19.13 -15.33 2.22
C ASP A 37 20.37 -15.56 1.35
N GLU A 38 20.77 -16.82 1.12
CA GLU A 38 21.94 -17.17 0.28
C GLU A 38 21.65 -16.86 -1.20
N ASN A 39 20.48 -17.26 -1.69
CA ASN A 39 20.07 -17.07 -3.08
C ASN A 39 19.28 -15.77 -3.30
N ARG A 40 19.03 -14.99 -2.26
CA ARG A 40 18.24 -13.75 -2.28
C ARG A 40 16.87 -13.94 -2.98
N ARG A 41 16.23 -15.06 -2.69
CA ARG A 41 14.99 -15.47 -3.31
C ARG A 41 13.89 -15.59 -2.29
N LEU A 42 12.68 -15.10 -2.64
CA LEU A 42 11.49 -15.35 -1.85
C LEU A 42 11.12 -16.85 -1.96
N VAL A 43 10.90 -17.49 -0.83
CA VAL A 43 10.46 -18.87 -0.73
C VAL A 43 8.94 -18.93 -0.60
N THR A 44 8.36 -18.13 0.31
CA THR A 44 6.91 -18.12 0.52
C THR A 44 6.44 -16.83 1.17
N ILE A 45 5.14 -16.56 1.04
CA ILE A 45 4.42 -15.49 1.74
C ILE A 45 3.35 -16.13 2.64
N GLN A 46 3.29 -15.69 3.89
CA GLN A 46 2.28 -16.09 4.87
C GLN A 46 1.70 -14.86 5.56
N GLY A 47 0.49 -14.96 6.10
CA GLY A 47 -0.06 -13.94 6.97
C GLY A 47 0.63 -13.91 8.32
N ASP A 48 0.83 -12.73 8.87
CA ASP A 48 1.35 -12.58 10.23
C ASP A 48 0.20 -12.73 11.24
N GLU A 49 0.25 -13.82 12.04
CA GLU A 49 -0.79 -14.13 13.03
C GLU A 49 -0.84 -13.12 14.18
N GLN A 50 0.24 -12.39 14.41
CA GLN A 50 0.33 -11.39 15.49
C GLN A 50 -0.07 -9.99 15.01
N HIS A 51 -0.23 -9.79 13.69
CA HIS A 51 -0.56 -8.49 13.17
C HIS A 51 -2.05 -8.14 13.37
N PRO A 52 -2.39 -7.01 14.01
CA PRO A 52 -3.75 -6.69 14.45
C PRO A 52 -4.74 -6.44 13.31
N ALA A 53 -4.28 -6.13 12.10
CA ALA A 53 -5.17 -5.91 10.96
C ALA A 53 -5.76 -7.21 10.41
N ASN A 54 -5.05 -8.33 10.46
CA ASN A 54 -5.46 -9.56 9.76
C ASN A 54 -5.33 -10.86 10.54
N TYR A 55 -4.58 -10.91 11.63
CA TYR A 55 -4.37 -12.12 12.45
C TYR A 55 -4.10 -13.37 11.60
N GLY A 56 -3.10 -13.27 10.70
CA GLY A 56 -2.67 -14.36 9.83
C GLY A 56 -3.52 -14.56 8.56
N ARG A 57 -4.67 -13.90 8.42
CA ARG A 57 -5.55 -14.05 7.26
C ARG A 57 -5.01 -13.24 6.07
N LEU A 58 -5.08 -13.81 4.88
CA LEU A 58 -4.78 -13.12 3.63
C LEU A 58 -5.93 -13.33 2.63
N CYS A 59 -6.16 -12.36 1.78
CA CYS A 59 -7.00 -12.52 0.60
C CYS A 59 -6.16 -13.02 -0.59
N SER A 60 -6.79 -13.33 -1.71
CA SER A 60 -6.10 -13.81 -2.92
C SER A 60 -4.94 -12.91 -3.36
N LYS A 61 -5.11 -11.58 -3.27
CA LYS A 61 -4.03 -10.63 -3.61
C LYS A 61 -2.84 -10.73 -2.64
N GLY A 62 -3.13 -10.81 -1.34
CA GLY A 62 -2.09 -10.93 -0.32
C GLY A 62 -1.33 -12.26 -0.41
N SER A 63 -2.05 -13.36 -0.71
CA SER A 63 -1.43 -14.67 -0.89
C SER A 63 -0.51 -14.72 -2.12
N SER A 64 -0.87 -14.02 -3.20
CA SER A 64 -0.08 -13.95 -4.43
C SER A 64 0.94 -12.80 -4.43
N LEU A 65 1.16 -12.12 -3.30
CA LEU A 65 2.09 -10.99 -3.25
C LEU A 65 3.50 -11.37 -3.70
N GLY A 66 3.94 -12.59 -3.38
CA GLY A 66 5.25 -13.11 -3.77
C GLY A 66 5.46 -13.22 -5.28
N GLU A 67 4.41 -13.51 -6.04
CA GLU A 67 4.47 -13.63 -7.50
C GLU A 67 4.84 -12.29 -8.16
N THR A 68 4.55 -11.17 -7.50
CA THR A 68 4.86 -9.83 -8.01
C THR A 68 6.35 -9.48 -7.99
N LEU A 69 7.18 -10.29 -7.34
CA LEU A 69 8.63 -10.08 -7.25
C LEU A 69 9.39 -10.64 -8.46
N SER A 70 8.73 -11.38 -9.36
CA SER A 70 9.34 -11.86 -10.60
C SER A 70 9.87 -10.68 -11.43
N LEU A 71 11.06 -10.86 -12.00
CA LEU A 71 11.68 -9.88 -12.90
C LEU A 71 11.23 -10.05 -14.36
N GLU A 72 10.49 -11.10 -14.67
CA GLU A 72 9.99 -11.37 -16.00
C GLU A 72 9.05 -10.27 -16.48
N GLY A 73 9.27 -9.77 -17.67
CA GLY A 73 8.48 -8.68 -18.27
C GLY A 73 8.70 -7.31 -17.66
N ARG A 74 9.61 -7.14 -16.68
CA ARG A 74 9.87 -5.87 -16.04
C ARG A 74 10.93 -5.05 -16.77
N LEU A 75 10.76 -3.72 -16.75
CA LEU A 75 11.78 -2.78 -17.21
C LEU A 75 12.85 -2.64 -16.13
N LEU A 76 14.02 -3.27 -16.32
CA LEU A 76 15.07 -3.33 -15.31
C LEU A 76 16.13 -2.22 -15.47
N THR A 77 16.15 -1.54 -16.62
CA THR A 77 17.07 -0.45 -16.89
C THR A 77 16.35 0.76 -17.45
N PRO A 78 16.76 1.99 -17.09
CA PRO A 78 16.14 3.18 -17.67
C PRO A 78 16.41 3.26 -19.17
N ARG A 79 15.55 4.01 -19.87
CA ARG A 79 15.67 4.24 -21.31
C ARG A 79 15.55 5.72 -21.63
N ILE A 80 16.38 6.21 -22.54
CA ILE A 80 16.27 7.55 -23.13
C ILE A 80 16.01 7.37 -24.63
N ASN A 81 14.92 7.94 -25.14
CA ASN A 81 14.50 7.81 -26.53
C ASN A 81 14.45 6.34 -26.99
N GLY A 82 13.92 5.44 -26.14
CA GLY A 82 13.83 4.01 -26.43
C GLY A 82 15.12 3.18 -26.26
N LYS A 83 16.27 3.82 -26.04
CA LYS A 83 17.55 3.15 -25.88
C LYS A 83 17.90 2.94 -24.40
N PRO A 84 18.34 1.73 -23.98
CA PRO A 84 18.81 1.49 -22.62
C PRO A 84 19.95 2.44 -22.24
N THR A 85 19.97 2.88 -20.98
CA THR A 85 21.00 3.78 -20.45
C THR A 85 21.30 3.45 -18.99
N SER A 86 22.35 4.04 -18.43
CA SER A 86 22.67 3.91 -17.02
C SER A 86 21.76 4.81 -16.14
N TRP A 87 21.58 4.44 -14.88
CA TRP A 87 20.85 5.27 -13.91
C TRP A 87 21.46 6.67 -13.75
N PRO A 88 22.79 6.82 -13.58
CA PRO A 88 23.40 8.16 -13.51
C PRO A 88 23.05 9.02 -14.72
N THR A 89 23.20 8.48 -15.94
CA THR A 89 22.88 9.21 -17.17
C THR A 89 21.40 9.61 -17.25
N ALA A 90 20.49 8.72 -16.83
CA ALA A 90 19.05 9.03 -16.83
C ALA A 90 18.71 10.13 -15.84
N VAL A 91 19.23 10.06 -14.62
CA VAL A 91 19.02 11.06 -13.57
C VAL A 91 19.60 12.42 -13.97
N ASP A 92 20.83 12.43 -14.51
CA ASP A 92 21.45 13.66 -15.01
C ASP A 92 20.62 14.31 -16.12
N LYS A 93 20.06 13.50 -17.04
CA LYS A 93 19.18 14.02 -18.09
C LYS A 93 17.95 14.70 -17.52
N VAL A 94 17.29 14.08 -16.54
CA VAL A 94 16.13 14.67 -15.86
C VAL A 94 16.52 15.96 -15.15
N ALA A 95 17.62 15.96 -14.40
CA ALA A 95 18.10 17.13 -13.66
C ALA A 95 18.45 18.30 -14.59
N GLN A 96 19.08 18.02 -15.74
CA GLN A 96 19.40 19.04 -16.74
C GLN A 96 18.14 19.65 -17.38
N GLU A 97 17.14 18.81 -17.69
CA GLU A 97 15.89 19.31 -18.26
C GLU A 97 15.10 20.16 -17.25
N PHE A 98 15.06 19.75 -15.98
CA PHE A 98 14.46 20.56 -14.92
C PHE A 98 15.16 21.91 -14.79
N LYS A 99 16.50 21.93 -14.71
CA LYS A 99 17.27 23.17 -14.67
C LYS A 99 16.98 24.08 -15.89
N ARG A 100 16.94 23.48 -17.08
CA ARG A 100 16.65 24.21 -18.32
C ARG A 100 15.24 24.82 -18.31
N MET A 101 14.23 24.05 -17.88
CA MET A 101 12.85 24.52 -17.83
C MET A 101 12.67 25.60 -16.76
N ILE A 102 13.25 25.41 -15.59
CA ILE A 102 13.19 26.38 -14.49
C ILE A 102 13.89 27.69 -14.88
N ALA A 103 15.06 27.61 -15.52
CA ALA A 103 15.78 28.80 -15.97
C ALA A 103 14.99 29.59 -17.03
N LYS A 104 14.23 28.90 -17.89
CA LYS A 104 13.48 29.55 -18.98
C LYS A 104 12.11 30.07 -18.55
N TYR A 105 11.41 29.33 -17.69
CA TYR A 105 9.99 29.56 -17.42
C TYR A 105 9.68 29.74 -15.92
N GLY A 106 10.70 29.67 -15.04
CA GLY A 106 10.53 29.74 -13.60
C GLY A 106 10.21 28.39 -12.96
N ARG A 107 10.29 28.35 -11.63
CA ARG A 107 10.12 27.13 -10.82
C ARG A 107 8.74 26.48 -10.95
N GLU A 108 7.71 27.25 -11.27
CA GLU A 108 6.34 26.76 -11.46
C GLU A 108 6.15 25.96 -12.76
N SER A 109 7.20 25.91 -13.63
CA SER A 109 7.16 25.15 -14.89
C SER A 109 7.37 23.65 -14.74
N VAL A 110 7.71 23.18 -13.55
CA VAL A 110 7.90 21.75 -13.25
C VAL A 110 6.91 21.29 -12.18
N ALA A 111 6.47 20.06 -12.30
CA ALA A 111 5.53 19.45 -11.36
C ALA A 111 5.85 17.98 -11.16
N PHE A 112 5.50 17.45 -9.96
CA PHE A 112 5.49 16.03 -9.68
C PHE A 112 4.06 15.53 -9.55
N TYR A 113 3.73 14.45 -10.25
CA TYR A 113 2.52 13.67 -10.03
C TYR A 113 2.94 12.28 -9.54
N VAL A 114 2.78 12.05 -8.25
CA VAL A 114 3.24 10.83 -7.59
C VAL A 114 2.09 9.85 -7.37
N SER A 115 2.42 8.59 -7.08
CA SER A 115 1.41 7.58 -6.74
C SER A 115 0.97 7.70 -5.28
N GLY A 116 -0.28 7.32 -4.99
CA GLY A 116 -0.76 7.07 -3.64
C GLY A 116 -0.19 5.79 -2.99
N GLN A 117 0.59 5.02 -3.73
CA GLN A 117 1.15 3.72 -3.30
C GLN A 117 2.67 3.69 -3.45
N ILE A 118 3.35 4.64 -2.84
CA ILE A 118 4.81 4.68 -2.72
C ILE A 118 5.21 4.65 -1.24
N LEU A 119 6.46 4.41 -0.97
CA LEU A 119 6.98 4.39 0.39
C LEU A 119 6.88 5.78 1.05
N THR A 120 6.78 5.83 2.37
CA THR A 120 6.77 7.08 3.15
C THR A 120 8.03 7.90 2.86
N GLU A 121 9.17 7.24 2.73
CA GLU A 121 10.46 7.83 2.38
C GLU A 121 10.43 8.50 0.99
N ASP A 122 9.77 7.88 0.02
CA ASP A 122 9.60 8.46 -1.33
C ASP A 122 8.78 9.74 -1.28
N TYR A 123 7.68 9.76 -0.51
CA TYR A 123 6.89 10.97 -0.28
C TYR A 123 7.73 12.08 0.36
N TYR A 124 8.51 11.73 1.37
CA TYR A 124 9.37 12.69 2.05
C TYR A 124 10.40 13.31 1.10
N VAL A 125 11.11 12.48 0.34
CA VAL A 125 12.13 12.94 -0.62
C VAL A 125 11.51 13.78 -1.73
N ALA A 126 10.38 13.35 -2.31
CA ALA A 126 9.67 14.08 -3.35
C ALA A 126 9.19 15.45 -2.86
N ASN A 127 8.58 15.52 -1.67
CA ASN A 127 8.16 16.80 -1.08
C ASN A 127 9.34 17.71 -0.77
N LYS A 128 10.43 17.16 -0.24
CA LYS A 128 11.64 17.91 0.08
C LYS A 128 12.27 18.49 -1.19
N LEU A 129 12.34 17.71 -2.27
CA LEU A 129 12.85 18.17 -3.56
C LEU A 129 11.99 19.32 -4.11
N MET A 130 10.68 19.11 -4.20
CA MET A 130 9.79 20.08 -4.82
C MET A 130 9.65 21.37 -3.98
N LYS A 131 9.34 21.24 -2.70
CA LYS A 131 9.08 22.39 -1.83
C LYS A 131 10.35 23.03 -1.27
N GLY A 132 11.34 22.20 -0.89
CA GLY A 132 12.57 22.69 -0.24
C GLY A 132 13.64 23.16 -1.23
N TYR A 133 13.88 22.43 -2.31
CA TYR A 133 14.97 22.72 -3.25
C TYR A 133 14.49 23.46 -4.49
N ILE A 134 13.43 23.01 -5.15
CA ILE A 134 12.88 23.70 -6.33
C ILE A 134 12.07 24.93 -5.90
N GLY A 135 11.38 24.85 -4.75
CA GLY A 135 10.62 25.94 -4.18
C GLY A 135 9.25 26.13 -4.84
N THR A 136 8.61 25.04 -5.26
CA THR A 136 7.24 25.04 -5.80
C THR A 136 6.35 24.08 -5.04
N ALA A 137 5.05 24.37 -4.97
CA ALA A 137 4.03 23.50 -4.40
C ALA A 137 3.41 22.53 -5.42
N ASN A 138 3.92 22.49 -6.66
CA ASN A 138 3.39 21.68 -7.75
C ASN A 138 3.73 20.20 -7.58
N ILE A 139 3.20 19.60 -6.53
CA ILE A 139 3.26 18.16 -6.26
C ILE A 139 1.88 17.68 -5.86
N ASP A 140 1.37 16.66 -6.54
CA ASP A 140 0.07 16.06 -6.25
C ASP A 140 0.11 14.55 -6.53
N THR A 141 -0.99 13.86 -6.22
CA THR A 141 -1.10 12.41 -6.29
C THR A 141 -2.47 12.00 -6.83
N ASN A 142 -2.58 10.78 -7.32
CA ASN A 142 -3.86 10.20 -7.73
C ASN A 142 -4.88 10.14 -6.59
N SER A 143 -4.46 10.10 -5.33
CA SER A 143 -5.34 10.15 -4.16
C SER A 143 -6.19 11.42 -4.13
N ARG A 144 -5.69 12.54 -4.70
CA ARG A 144 -6.43 13.79 -4.88
C ARG A 144 -7.73 13.57 -5.67
N LEU A 145 -7.71 12.74 -6.70
CA LEU A 145 -8.87 12.42 -7.55
C LEU A 145 -9.69 11.24 -7.00
N CYS A 146 -9.03 10.29 -6.35
CA CYS A 146 -9.64 9.07 -5.84
C CYS A 146 -10.52 9.31 -4.60
N MET A 147 -10.06 10.11 -3.62
CA MET A 147 -10.68 10.20 -2.30
C MET A 147 -10.84 11.61 -1.74
N SER A 148 -10.67 12.65 -2.55
CA SER A 148 -10.77 14.03 -2.05
C SER A 148 -12.13 14.37 -1.44
N SER A 149 -13.22 13.80 -1.94
CA SER A 149 -14.55 13.97 -1.36
C SER A 149 -14.65 13.34 0.03
N ALA A 150 -14.05 12.16 0.23
CA ALA A 150 -13.99 11.51 1.54
C ALA A 150 -13.17 12.36 2.53
N VAL A 151 -12.00 12.86 2.11
CA VAL A 151 -11.18 13.77 2.94
C VAL A 151 -11.93 15.04 3.32
N ALA A 152 -12.65 15.65 2.38
CA ALA A 152 -13.49 16.82 2.67
C ALA A 152 -14.60 16.48 3.67
N GLY A 153 -15.21 15.30 3.53
CA GLY A 153 -16.20 14.78 4.47
C GLY A 153 -15.66 14.58 5.88
N TYR A 154 -14.48 13.94 6.01
CA TYR A 154 -13.82 13.73 7.30
C TYR A 154 -13.47 15.04 7.99
N LYS A 155 -12.87 15.98 7.25
CA LYS A 155 -12.54 17.31 7.79
C LYS A 155 -13.76 18.05 8.25
N ARG A 156 -14.87 17.97 7.52
CA ARG A 156 -16.14 18.61 7.90
C ARG A 156 -16.77 17.97 9.13
N ALA A 157 -16.74 16.64 9.22
CA ALA A 157 -17.38 15.89 10.31
C ALA A 157 -16.53 15.87 11.59
N PHE A 158 -15.19 15.69 11.46
CA PHE A 158 -14.29 15.42 12.58
C PHE A 158 -13.22 16.52 12.78
N GLY A 159 -13.18 17.52 11.94
CA GLY A 159 -12.18 18.59 12.01
C GLY A 159 -10.79 18.22 11.44
N ALA A 160 -10.55 16.96 11.11
CA ALA A 160 -9.27 16.47 10.60
C ALA A 160 -9.48 15.33 9.59
N ASP A 161 -8.44 15.09 8.78
CA ASP A 161 -8.36 13.92 7.90
C ASP A 161 -7.76 12.75 8.70
N THR A 162 -8.59 12.13 9.52
CA THR A 162 -8.22 10.98 10.35
C THR A 162 -9.31 9.92 10.31
N VAL A 163 -8.91 8.67 10.51
CA VAL A 163 -9.84 7.55 10.76
C VAL A 163 -10.08 7.50 12.27
N PRO A 164 -11.30 7.84 12.76
CA PRO A 164 -11.55 7.97 14.20
C PRO A 164 -11.75 6.64 14.93
N ALA A 165 -11.81 5.53 14.20
CA ALA A 165 -12.09 4.19 14.71
C ALA A 165 -10.90 3.25 14.49
N SER A 166 -10.87 2.15 15.24
CA SER A 166 -9.93 1.04 15.05
C SER A 166 -10.64 -0.18 14.45
N TYR A 167 -9.87 -1.16 13.97
CA TYR A 167 -10.47 -2.42 13.48
C TYR A 167 -11.13 -3.23 14.61
N ASP A 168 -10.71 -3.04 15.86
CA ASP A 168 -11.29 -3.73 17.01
C ASP A 168 -12.74 -3.27 17.28
N ASP A 169 -13.11 -2.07 16.84
CA ASP A 169 -14.48 -1.57 16.98
C ASP A 169 -15.49 -2.45 16.24
N PHE A 170 -15.11 -3.17 15.18
CA PHE A 170 -15.98 -4.14 14.52
C PHE A 170 -16.42 -5.28 15.45
N ASP A 171 -15.56 -5.68 16.39
CA ASP A 171 -15.83 -6.76 17.32
C ASP A 171 -16.76 -6.33 18.46
N HIS A 172 -16.89 -5.02 18.70
CA HIS A 172 -17.67 -4.43 19.79
C HIS A 172 -18.92 -3.68 19.35
N ALA A 173 -19.03 -3.33 18.08
CA ALA A 173 -20.16 -2.58 17.55
C ALA A 173 -21.50 -3.33 17.67
N ASP A 174 -22.57 -2.64 18.01
CA ASP A 174 -23.94 -3.17 17.97
C ASP A 174 -24.62 -2.97 16.61
N LEU A 175 -24.15 -1.98 15.84
CA LEU A 175 -24.61 -1.66 14.51
C LEU A 175 -23.41 -1.32 13.60
N ILE A 176 -23.35 -1.96 12.45
CA ILE A 176 -22.41 -1.63 11.36
C ILE A 176 -23.23 -1.23 10.14
N VAL A 177 -22.95 -0.06 9.57
CA VAL A 177 -23.59 0.43 8.35
C VAL A 177 -22.57 0.52 7.23
N LEU A 178 -22.81 -0.19 6.12
CA LEU A 178 -21.95 -0.20 4.94
C LEU A 178 -22.54 0.72 3.88
N VAL A 179 -22.03 1.94 3.78
CA VAL A 179 -22.55 2.96 2.87
C VAL A 179 -21.75 2.97 1.57
N GLY A 180 -22.36 2.56 0.46
CA GLY A 180 -21.74 2.54 -0.86
C GLY A 180 -20.47 1.66 -0.94
N SER A 181 -20.36 0.67 -0.04
CA SER A 181 -19.15 -0.15 0.11
C SER A 181 -19.41 -1.61 -0.24
N ASN A 182 -18.72 -2.13 -1.25
CA ASN A 182 -18.61 -3.56 -1.47
C ASN A 182 -17.45 -4.12 -0.65
N THR A 183 -17.61 -4.15 0.67
CA THR A 183 -16.56 -4.52 1.63
C THR A 183 -16.07 -5.94 1.43
N ALA A 184 -16.94 -6.86 0.98
CA ALA A 184 -16.58 -8.25 0.71
C ALA A 184 -15.53 -8.38 -0.38
N TRP A 185 -15.56 -7.53 -1.39
CA TRP A 185 -14.61 -7.56 -2.51
C TRP A 185 -13.44 -6.62 -2.33
N CYS A 186 -13.70 -5.41 -1.84
CA CYS A 186 -12.67 -4.38 -1.73
C CYS A 186 -11.77 -4.56 -0.49
N HIS A 187 -12.35 -5.06 0.62
CA HIS A 187 -11.66 -5.25 1.90
C HIS A 187 -12.03 -6.60 2.52
N PRO A 188 -11.70 -7.73 1.86
CA PRO A 188 -12.21 -9.06 2.24
C PRO A 188 -11.82 -9.47 3.65
N ILE A 189 -10.67 -9.06 4.16
CA ILE A 189 -10.23 -9.38 5.52
C ILE A 189 -11.09 -8.66 6.56
N LEU A 190 -11.45 -7.39 6.35
CA LEU A 190 -12.38 -6.68 7.23
C LEU A 190 -13.78 -7.28 7.17
N PHE A 191 -14.23 -7.68 5.98
CA PHE A 191 -15.51 -8.37 5.83
C PHE A 191 -15.55 -9.71 6.58
N GLN A 192 -14.46 -10.47 6.54
CA GLN A 192 -14.34 -11.71 7.35
C GLN A 192 -14.42 -11.41 8.85
N ARG A 193 -13.81 -10.30 9.31
CA ARG A 193 -13.89 -9.86 10.71
C ARG A 193 -15.33 -9.52 11.10
N ILE A 194 -16.04 -8.76 10.29
CA ILE A 194 -17.48 -8.45 10.49
C ILE A 194 -18.31 -9.73 10.56
N LYS A 195 -18.08 -10.71 9.66
CA LYS A 195 -18.75 -12.01 9.71
C LYS A 195 -18.47 -12.77 11.01
N ALA A 196 -17.23 -12.80 11.44
CA ALA A 196 -16.83 -13.45 12.69
C ALA A 196 -17.51 -12.79 13.91
N ALA A 197 -17.50 -11.45 13.96
CA ALA A 197 -18.19 -10.68 15.00
C ALA A 197 -19.70 -10.98 15.02
N LYS A 198 -20.33 -11.05 13.86
CA LYS A 198 -21.77 -11.42 13.75
C LYS A 198 -22.09 -12.83 14.24
N VAL A 199 -21.16 -13.79 14.01
CA VAL A 199 -21.33 -15.17 14.54
C VAL A 199 -21.21 -15.20 16.05
N GLN A 200 -20.26 -14.47 16.62
CA GLN A 200 -20.05 -14.41 18.08
C GLN A 200 -21.13 -13.58 18.80
N ARG A 201 -21.65 -12.56 18.12
CA ARG A 201 -22.65 -11.62 18.62
C ARG A 201 -23.86 -11.58 17.66
N PRO A 202 -24.79 -12.54 17.75
CA PRO A 202 -25.93 -12.61 16.82
C PRO A 202 -26.82 -11.37 16.81
N GLN A 203 -26.82 -10.58 17.89
CA GLN A 203 -27.55 -9.30 18.01
C GLN A 203 -26.93 -8.16 17.20
N LEU A 204 -25.65 -8.22 16.81
CA LEU A 204 -25.02 -7.24 15.95
C LEU A 204 -25.84 -7.05 14.67
N LYS A 205 -26.22 -5.82 14.38
CA LYS A 205 -26.93 -5.47 13.14
C LYS A 205 -25.94 -5.01 12.07
N VAL A 206 -26.10 -5.53 10.87
CA VAL A 206 -25.34 -5.07 9.70
C VAL A 206 -26.35 -4.59 8.67
N VAL A 207 -26.23 -3.34 8.25
CA VAL A 207 -27.10 -2.68 7.27
C VAL A 207 -26.24 -2.30 6.05
N VAL A 208 -26.81 -2.51 4.84
CA VAL A 208 -26.14 -2.21 3.56
C VAL A 208 -26.99 -1.18 2.82
#